data_09c381988b00a5b60300dbbac60d792c
#
_entry.id   09c381988b00a5b60300dbbac60d792c
#
_cell.length_a   1.000
_cell.length_b   1.000
_cell.length_c   1.000
_cell.angle_alpha   90.00
_cell.angle_beta   90.00
_cell.angle_gamma   90.00
#
_symmetry.space_group_name_H-M   'P 1'
#
loop_
_entity.id
_entity.type
_entity.pdbx_description
1 polymer ?
#
loop_
_entity_poly.entity_id
_entity_poly.type
_entity_poly.pdbx_seq_one_letter_code
_entity_poly.pdbx_strand_id
1 'polypeptide(L)'
;MTLPLGITLYVLFIVLAYLMGSVSSSILLGKYFYGIDVREYGSKNPGANNTQRVLGWKIGLLVLAFDILKGVAATSLVFFLPFPRETNGFVGTQIVFGFSAIMGHVFPVFHNFKGGKGVATMCGVLLAIHPFAVLICTSIFCIMLFITRYVSVSVITAVTCFPFLVNTLFALWLDPKETLVIKIFSIVAGCTIWLCHISNLKRLYHGKEEKFEIKKPLKEKSCPLPPREEK
;
A
#
# COMPACT_ATOMS: atom_id res chain seq x y z
N MET A 1 15.28 -25.01 16.61
CA MET A 1 14.93 -25.17 15.17
C MET A 1 16.21 -25.45 14.40
N THR A 2 16.25 -26.49 13.60
CA THR A 2 17.44 -26.80 12.78
C THR A 2 17.61 -25.71 11.70
N LEU A 3 18.86 -25.39 11.33
CA LEU A 3 19.16 -24.33 10.35
C LEU A 3 18.40 -24.50 9.01
N PRO A 4 18.30 -25.72 8.42
CA PRO A 4 17.53 -25.92 7.20
C PRO A 4 16.04 -25.58 7.35
N LEU A 5 15.42 -25.98 8.45
CA LEU A 5 14.01 -25.67 8.73
C LEU A 5 13.77 -24.16 8.87
N GLY A 6 14.71 -23.45 9.51
CA GLY A 6 14.65 -21.99 9.63
C GLY A 6 14.65 -21.27 8.30
N ILE A 7 15.56 -21.65 7.42
CA ILE A 7 15.66 -21.07 6.07
C ILE A 7 14.40 -21.39 5.26
N THR A 8 13.91 -22.62 5.32
CA THR A 8 12.68 -23.04 4.60
C THR A 8 11.47 -22.22 5.04
N LEU A 9 11.26 -22.04 6.34
CA LEU A 9 10.16 -21.23 6.86
C LEU A 9 10.30 -19.75 6.47
N TYR A 10 11.52 -19.21 6.49
CA TYR A 10 11.78 -17.83 6.08
C TYR A 10 11.39 -17.60 4.62
N VAL A 11 11.83 -18.46 3.72
CA VAL A 11 11.48 -18.39 2.29
C VAL A 11 9.98 -18.58 2.08
N LEU A 12 9.36 -19.54 2.78
CA LEU A 12 7.92 -19.76 2.71
C LEU A 12 7.14 -18.50 3.09
N PHE A 13 7.56 -17.78 4.15
CA PHE A 13 6.88 -16.57 4.59
C PHE A 13 7.12 -15.39 3.66
N ILE A 14 8.24 -15.30 2.95
CA ILE A 14 8.44 -14.32 1.86
C ILE A 14 7.38 -14.54 0.77
N VAL A 15 7.24 -15.80 0.33
CA VAL A 15 6.24 -16.16 -0.70
C VAL A 15 4.83 -15.87 -0.20
N LEU A 16 4.50 -16.26 1.04
CA LEU A 16 3.20 -16.00 1.64
C LEU A 16 2.89 -14.51 1.74
N ALA A 17 3.84 -13.70 2.19
CA ALA A 17 3.71 -12.25 2.24
C ALA A 17 3.45 -11.63 0.85
N TYR A 18 4.15 -12.10 -0.18
CA TYR A 18 3.91 -11.69 -1.55
C TYR A 18 2.50 -12.10 -2.04
N LEU A 19 2.06 -13.32 -1.75
CA LEU A 19 0.72 -13.80 -2.11
C LEU A 19 -0.38 -13.00 -1.39
N MET A 20 -0.20 -12.71 -0.10
CA MET A 20 -1.11 -11.84 0.65
C MET A 20 -1.20 -10.45 0.02
N GLY A 21 -0.05 -9.88 -0.34
CA GLY A 21 0.02 -8.62 -1.09
C GLY A 21 -0.71 -8.66 -2.42
N SER A 22 -0.61 -9.79 -3.14
CA SER A 22 -1.18 -10.01 -4.48
C SER A 22 -2.72 -10.07 -4.50
N VAL A 23 -3.36 -10.22 -3.34
CA VAL A 23 -4.82 -10.12 -3.23
C VAL A 23 -5.26 -8.67 -3.48
N SER A 24 -5.92 -8.42 -4.59
CA SER A 24 -6.45 -7.09 -4.95
C SER A 24 -7.86 -6.92 -4.43
N SER A 25 -8.00 -6.28 -3.26
CA SER A 25 -9.29 -5.99 -2.62
C SER A 25 -10.23 -5.19 -3.53
N SER A 26 -9.71 -4.24 -4.29
CA SER A 26 -10.50 -3.41 -5.21
C SER A 26 -11.13 -4.21 -6.36
N ILE A 27 -10.38 -5.14 -6.96
CA ILE A 27 -10.88 -6.01 -8.04
C ILE A 27 -11.89 -7.01 -7.46
N LEU A 28 -11.57 -7.62 -6.31
CA LEU A 28 -12.47 -8.60 -5.68
C LEU A 28 -13.80 -7.97 -5.28
N LEU A 29 -13.78 -6.84 -4.57
CA LEU A 29 -15.00 -6.16 -4.15
C LEU A 29 -15.79 -5.59 -5.34
N GLY A 30 -15.09 -5.06 -6.37
CA GLY A 30 -15.71 -4.59 -7.60
C GLY A 30 -16.45 -5.70 -8.33
N LYS A 31 -15.80 -6.85 -8.53
CA LYS A 31 -16.41 -8.00 -9.22
C LYS A 31 -17.52 -8.65 -8.39
N TYR A 32 -17.28 -8.86 -7.09
CA TYR A 32 -18.25 -9.57 -6.25
C TYR A 32 -19.54 -8.77 -6.00
N PHE A 33 -19.41 -7.48 -5.64
CA PHE A 33 -20.59 -6.68 -5.28
C PHE A 33 -21.22 -5.93 -6.46
N TYR A 34 -20.45 -5.62 -7.51
CA TYR A 34 -20.90 -4.76 -8.59
C TYR A 34 -20.76 -5.38 -9.99
N GLY A 35 -20.16 -6.56 -10.11
CA GLY A 35 -19.97 -7.26 -11.39
C GLY A 35 -18.98 -6.56 -12.33
N ILE A 36 -18.19 -5.59 -11.86
CA ILE A 36 -17.29 -4.80 -12.72
C ILE A 36 -15.83 -4.92 -12.30
N ASP A 37 -14.93 -4.77 -13.27
CA ASP A 37 -13.51 -4.62 -13.00
C ASP A 37 -13.15 -3.12 -12.91
N VAL A 38 -12.72 -2.68 -11.74
CA VAL A 38 -12.39 -1.26 -11.49
C VAL A 38 -11.24 -0.75 -12.38
N ARG A 39 -10.47 -1.66 -13.01
CA ARG A 39 -9.39 -1.29 -13.96
C ARG A 39 -9.90 -0.81 -15.31
N GLU A 40 -11.16 -1.00 -15.61
CA GLU A 40 -11.79 -0.54 -16.84
C GLU A 40 -12.32 0.90 -16.72
N TYR A 41 -12.40 1.42 -15.48
CA TYR A 41 -13.05 2.70 -15.17
C TYR A 41 -12.11 3.70 -14.47
N GLY A 42 -12.42 4.97 -14.59
CA GLY A 42 -11.73 6.06 -13.90
C GLY A 42 -10.24 6.12 -14.24
N SER A 43 -9.38 6.14 -13.22
CA SER A 43 -7.92 6.15 -13.41
C SER A 43 -7.34 4.79 -13.81
N LYS A 44 -8.17 3.76 -13.93
CA LYS A 44 -7.79 2.36 -14.26
C LYS A 44 -6.84 1.71 -13.27
N ASN A 45 -6.58 2.33 -12.13
CA ASN A 45 -5.70 1.81 -11.08
C ASN A 45 -6.52 1.02 -10.05
N PRO A 46 -6.19 -0.25 -9.73
CA PRO A 46 -6.92 -1.05 -8.76
C PRO A 46 -6.52 -0.71 -7.32
N GLY A 47 -6.94 0.46 -6.83
CA GLY A 47 -6.66 0.93 -5.48
C GLY A 47 -7.81 1.76 -4.92
N ALA A 48 -7.77 2.06 -3.62
CA ALA A 48 -8.83 2.71 -2.87
C ALA A 48 -9.36 4.00 -3.52
N ASN A 49 -8.47 4.88 -4.01
CA ASN A 49 -8.86 6.15 -4.61
C ASN A 49 -9.67 5.97 -5.90
N ASN A 50 -9.29 5.04 -6.79
CA ASN A 50 -10.07 4.75 -7.98
C ASN A 50 -11.38 4.04 -7.63
N THR A 51 -11.33 3.08 -6.70
CA THR A 51 -12.53 2.39 -6.23
C THR A 51 -13.54 3.35 -5.64
N GLN A 52 -13.09 4.35 -4.85
CA GLN A 52 -13.97 5.40 -4.35
C GLN A 52 -14.63 6.21 -5.48
N ARG A 53 -13.90 6.52 -6.54
CA ARG A 53 -14.43 7.26 -7.71
C ARG A 53 -15.48 6.47 -8.46
N VAL A 54 -15.29 5.15 -8.58
CA VAL A 54 -16.12 4.26 -9.39
C VAL A 54 -17.28 3.70 -8.58
N LEU A 55 -17.02 3.21 -7.37
CA LEU A 55 -18.01 2.49 -6.54
C LEU A 55 -18.50 3.29 -5.32
N GLY A 56 -17.96 4.49 -5.12
CA GLY A 56 -18.30 5.35 -3.99
C GLY A 56 -17.39 5.16 -2.78
N TRP A 57 -17.49 6.14 -1.87
CA TRP A 57 -16.55 6.29 -0.75
C TRP A 57 -16.55 5.10 0.23
N LYS A 58 -17.69 4.45 0.47
CA LYS A 58 -17.79 3.31 1.39
C LYS A 58 -16.93 2.13 0.94
N ILE A 59 -17.02 1.78 -0.35
CA ILE A 59 -16.23 0.68 -0.92
C ILE A 59 -14.76 1.08 -1.03
N GLY A 60 -14.49 2.34 -1.39
CA GLY A 60 -13.11 2.86 -1.37
C GLY A 60 -12.46 2.78 0.01
N LEU A 61 -13.20 3.06 1.08
CA LEU A 61 -12.72 2.94 2.46
C LEU A 61 -12.47 1.47 2.85
N LEU A 62 -13.35 0.55 2.46
CA LEU A 62 -13.14 -0.89 2.66
C LEU A 62 -11.86 -1.37 1.95
N VAL A 63 -11.66 -0.97 0.70
CA VAL A 63 -10.42 -1.30 -0.04
C VAL A 63 -9.20 -0.74 0.68
N LEU A 64 -9.25 0.51 1.16
CA LEU A 64 -8.17 1.12 1.92
C LEU A 64 -7.83 0.31 3.17
N ALA A 65 -8.86 -0.07 3.95
CA ALA A 65 -8.70 -0.87 5.16
C ALA A 65 -8.08 -2.25 4.87
N PHE A 66 -8.59 -2.97 3.87
CA PHE A 66 -8.02 -4.27 3.47
C PHE A 66 -6.57 -4.16 2.99
N ASP A 67 -6.24 -3.13 2.22
CA ASP A 67 -4.88 -2.93 1.73
C ASP A 67 -3.90 -2.56 2.85
N ILE A 68 -4.34 -1.83 3.88
CA ILE A 68 -3.55 -1.59 5.10
C ILE A 68 -3.39 -2.88 5.89
N LEU A 69 -4.50 -3.60 6.15
CA LEU A 69 -4.49 -4.82 6.95
C LEU A 69 -3.60 -5.92 6.36
N LYS A 70 -3.59 -6.10 5.02
CA LYS A 70 -2.69 -7.09 4.41
C LYS A 70 -1.21 -6.72 4.59
N GLY A 71 -0.88 -5.42 4.61
CA GLY A 71 0.48 -4.95 4.93
C GLY A 71 0.87 -5.25 6.36
N VAL A 72 -0.02 -4.95 7.33
CA VAL A 72 0.18 -5.31 8.74
C VAL A 72 0.35 -6.82 8.90
N ALA A 73 -0.57 -7.61 8.35
CA ALA A 73 -0.58 -9.06 8.50
C ALA A 73 0.67 -9.72 7.91
N ALA A 74 1.09 -9.31 6.70
CA ALA A 74 2.31 -9.82 6.08
C ALA A 74 3.56 -9.49 6.91
N THR A 75 3.69 -8.26 7.39
CA THR A 75 4.82 -7.83 8.23
C THR A 75 4.84 -8.60 9.55
N SER A 76 3.66 -8.92 10.10
CA SER A 76 3.51 -9.65 11.35
C SER A 76 3.86 -11.14 11.26
N LEU A 77 4.09 -11.70 10.06
CA LEU A 77 4.57 -13.09 9.91
C LEU A 77 5.91 -13.32 10.64
N VAL A 78 6.70 -12.28 10.90
CA VAL A 78 7.93 -12.38 11.67
C VAL A 78 7.73 -12.99 13.06
N PHE A 79 6.56 -12.82 13.68
CA PHE A 79 6.26 -13.36 14.99
C PHE A 79 6.20 -14.89 15.05
N PHE A 80 6.10 -15.55 13.90
CA PHE A 80 6.16 -17.00 13.80
C PHE A 80 7.59 -17.53 13.63
N LEU A 81 8.60 -16.65 13.58
CA LEU A 81 10.01 -17.00 13.51
C LEU A 81 10.70 -16.74 14.86
N PRO A 82 11.74 -17.51 15.20
CA PRO A 82 12.42 -17.40 16.49
C PRO A 82 13.44 -16.27 16.52
N PHE A 83 13.08 -15.09 16.04
CA PHE A 83 13.90 -13.90 16.18
C PHE A 83 13.57 -13.19 17.48
N PRO A 84 14.56 -12.86 18.33
CA PRO A 84 14.35 -12.01 19.47
C PRO A 84 13.81 -10.65 19.02
N ARG A 85 12.79 -10.13 19.70
CA ARG A 85 12.25 -8.80 19.43
C ARG A 85 13.34 -7.75 19.63
N GLU A 86 13.24 -6.62 18.95
CA GLU A 86 14.19 -5.49 19.09
C GLU A 86 15.60 -5.79 18.52
N THR A 87 15.76 -6.86 17.75
CA THR A 87 16.99 -7.15 17.02
C THR A 87 16.94 -6.67 15.58
N ASN A 88 18.10 -6.35 15.01
CA ASN A 88 18.22 -6.05 13.57
C ASN A 88 17.65 -7.17 12.67
N GLY A 89 17.78 -8.43 13.11
CA GLY A 89 17.22 -9.58 12.43
C GLY A 89 15.69 -9.56 12.41
N PHE A 90 15.07 -9.19 13.51
CA PHE A 90 13.60 -9.07 13.61
C PHE A 90 13.08 -7.95 12.70
N VAL A 91 13.61 -6.73 12.86
CA VAL A 91 13.20 -5.57 12.05
C VAL A 91 13.51 -5.77 10.57
N GLY A 92 14.68 -6.32 10.24
CA GLY A 92 15.04 -6.67 8.87
C GLY A 92 14.06 -7.66 8.23
N THR A 93 13.63 -8.67 9.00
CA THR A 93 12.64 -9.65 8.54
C THR A 93 11.26 -9.02 8.35
N GLN A 94 10.82 -8.15 9.26
CA GLN A 94 9.59 -7.37 9.08
C GLN A 94 9.61 -6.58 7.76
N ILE A 95 10.74 -5.93 7.47
CA ILE A 95 10.93 -5.15 6.24
C ILE A 95 10.88 -6.05 5.01
N VAL A 96 11.54 -7.21 5.02
CA VAL A 96 11.52 -8.14 3.88
C VAL A 96 10.11 -8.64 3.61
N PHE A 97 9.37 -9.05 4.63
CA PHE A 97 7.99 -9.52 4.47
C PHE A 97 7.06 -8.40 4.04
N GLY A 98 7.16 -7.23 4.67
CA GLY A 98 6.39 -6.04 4.31
C GLY A 98 6.65 -5.59 2.87
N PHE A 99 7.92 -5.54 2.46
CA PHE A 99 8.28 -5.18 1.09
C PHE A 99 7.77 -6.23 0.08
N SER A 100 7.84 -7.52 0.40
CA SER A 100 7.25 -8.58 -0.41
C SER A 100 5.74 -8.39 -0.62
N ALA A 101 5.02 -7.98 0.41
CA ALA A 101 3.59 -7.66 0.29
C ALA A 101 3.34 -6.40 -0.56
N ILE A 102 4.19 -5.36 -0.46
CA ILE A 102 4.12 -4.18 -1.32
C ILE A 102 4.33 -4.59 -2.78
N MET A 103 5.35 -5.41 -3.06
CA MET A 103 5.61 -5.92 -4.41
C MET A 103 4.46 -6.79 -4.93
N GLY A 104 3.85 -7.62 -4.06
CA GLY A 104 2.64 -8.36 -4.39
C GLY A 104 1.45 -7.44 -4.75
N HIS A 105 1.27 -6.33 -4.05
CA HIS A 105 0.22 -5.35 -4.37
C HIS A 105 0.48 -4.64 -5.71
N VAL A 106 1.74 -4.29 -6.01
CA VAL A 106 2.12 -3.60 -7.26
C VAL A 106 2.13 -4.55 -8.45
N PHE A 107 2.62 -5.76 -8.25
CA PHE A 107 2.74 -6.80 -9.27
C PHE A 107 2.00 -8.08 -8.84
N PRO A 108 0.66 -8.06 -8.76
CA PRO A 108 -0.10 -9.19 -8.23
C PRO A 108 -0.13 -10.36 -9.20
N VAL A 109 0.32 -11.54 -8.76
CA VAL A 109 0.32 -12.77 -9.58
C VAL A 109 -1.09 -13.16 -10.02
N PHE A 110 -2.12 -12.92 -9.19
CA PHE A 110 -3.51 -13.28 -9.50
C PHE A 110 -4.17 -12.36 -10.56
N HIS A 111 -3.50 -11.27 -10.96
CA HIS A 111 -4.08 -10.24 -11.85
C HIS A 111 -3.13 -9.83 -12.96
N ASN A 112 -2.37 -10.80 -13.52
CA ASN A 112 -1.41 -10.61 -14.61
C ASN A 112 -0.38 -9.50 -14.31
N PHE A 113 0.09 -9.42 -13.08
CA PHE A 113 1.07 -8.45 -12.60
C PHE A 113 0.69 -6.98 -12.81
N LYS A 114 -0.63 -6.68 -12.96
CA LYS A 114 -1.17 -5.33 -13.11
C LYS A 114 -1.94 -4.95 -11.85
N GLY A 115 -1.23 -4.40 -10.88
CA GLY A 115 -1.75 -4.05 -9.57
C GLY A 115 -1.88 -2.55 -9.31
N GLY A 116 -1.95 -2.21 -8.02
CA GLY A 116 -2.05 -0.84 -7.53
C GLY A 116 -0.68 -0.18 -7.33
N LYS A 117 -0.62 0.85 -6.49
CA LYS A 117 0.61 1.63 -6.26
C LYS A 117 1.30 1.30 -4.93
N GLY A 118 0.71 0.46 -4.11
CA GLY A 118 1.30 -0.01 -2.87
C GLY A 118 1.21 0.96 -1.68
N VAL A 119 0.63 2.15 -1.83
CA VAL A 119 0.62 3.19 -0.78
C VAL A 119 -0.08 2.72 0.50
N ALA A 120 -1.28 2.18 0.38
CA ALA A 120 -2.05 1.69 1.54
C ALA A 120 -1.37 0.47 2.19
N THR A 121 -0.82 -0.44 1.37
CA THR A 121 -0.06 -1.59 1.86
C THR A 121 1.22 -1.14 2.57
N MET A 122 1.94 -0.15 2.04
CA MET A 122 3.09 0.45 2.72
C MET A 122 2.69 1.11 4.05
N CYS A 123 1.57 1.82 4.09
CA CYS A 123 1.04 2.37 5.34
C CYS A 123 0.85 1.26 6.39
N GLY A 124 0.29 0.11 5.99
CA GLY A 124 0.16 -1.06 6.86
C GLY A 124 1.50 -1.65 7.32
N VAL A 125 2.47 -1.76 6.42
CA VAL A 125 3.82 -2.21 6.74
C VAL A 125 4.49 -1.29 7.77
N LEU A 126 4.44 0.01 7.53
CA LEU A 126 5.00 1.01 8.43
C LEU A 126 4.26 1.04 9.78
N LEU A 127 2.94 0.83 9.78
CA LEU A 127 2.15 0.75 11.02
C LEU A 127 2.61 -0.40 11.91
N ALA A 128 3.00 -1.54 11.32
CA ALA A 128 3.51 -2.69 12.05
C ALA A 128 4.96 -2.49 12.54
N ILE A 129 5.78 -1.69 11.83
CA ILE A 129 7.20 -1.47 12.17
C ILE A 129 7.34 -0.23 13.06
N HIS A 130 6.73 0.89 12.65
CA HIS A 130 6.95 2.18 13.29
C HIS A 130 5.69 3.07 13.25
N PRO A 131 4.74 2.90 14.19
CA PRO A 131 3.44 3.62 14.20
C PRO A 131 3.59 5.15 14.17
N PHE A 132 4.59 5.69 14.87
CA PHE A 132 4.84 7.14 14.91
C PHE A 132 5.20 7.72 13.53
N ALA A 133 5.98 6.97 12.72
CA ALA A 133 6.28 7.38 11.36
C ALA A 133 5.01 7.47 10.51
N VAL A 134 4.10 6.51 10.67
CA VAL A 134 2.79 6.52 10.00
C VAL A 134 1.99 7.74 10.40
N LEU A 135 1.94 8.06 11.69
CA LEU A 135 1.20 9.23 12.19
C LEU A 135 1.69 10.53 11.53
N ILE A 136 3.01 10.73 11.49
CA ILE A 136 3.59 11.94 10.89
C ILE A 136 3.36 11.98 9.37
N CYS A 137 3.65 10.88 8.66
CA CYS A 137 3.46 10.80 7.21
C CYS A 137 1.98 10.96 6.82
N THR A 138 1.07 10.38 7.60
CA THR A 138 -0.38 10.54 7.37
C THR A 138 -0.82 11.97 7.63
N SER A 139 -0.27 12.64 8.65
CA SER A 139 -0.54 14.05 8.91
C SER A 139 -0.08 14.94 7.75
N ILE A 140 1.15 14.72 7.24
CA ILE A 140 1.67 15.41 6.06
C ILE A 140 0.76 15.16 4.85
N PHE A 141 0.38 13.89 4.62
CA PHE A 141 -0.55 13.52 3.54
C PHE A 141 -1.89 14.27 3.66
N CYS A 142 -2.51 14.30 4.84
CA CYS A 142 -3.79 14.96 5.07
C CYS A 142 -3.68 16.48 4.86
N ILE A 143 -2.63 17.13 5.36
CA ILE A 143 -2.38 18.56 5.17
C ILE A 143 -2.23 18.86 3.68
N MET A 144 -1.40 18.10 2.97
CA MET A 144 -1.19 18.29 1.53
C MET A 144 -2.45 18.00 0.72
N LEU A 145 -3.26 17.01 1.12
CA LEU A 145 -4.53 16.71 0.47
C LEU A 145 -5.54 17.85 0.67
N PHE A 146 -5.59 18.44 1.85
CA PHE A 146 -6.45 19.59 2.15
C PHE A 146 -6.07 20.80 1.31
N ILE A 147 -4.77 21.10 1.18
CA ILE A 147 -4.27 22.26 0.45
C ILE A 147 -4.41 22.06 -1.07
N THR A 148 -3.93 20.93 -1.59
CA THR A 148 -3.78 20.72 -3.04
C THR A 148 -4.98 20.06 -3.69
N ARG A 149 -5.72 19.25 -2.94
CA ARG A 149 -6.76 18.35 -3.41
C ARG A 149 -6.29 17.27 -4.39
N TYR A 150 -4.97 17.04 -4.53
CA TYR A 150 -4.42 15.98 -5.35
C TYR A 150 -3.84 14.87 -4.48
N VAL A 151 -4.44 13.67 -4.53
CA VAL A 151 -3.95 12.49 -3.80
C VAL A 151 -2.51 12.15 -4.18
N SER A 152 -2.17 12.25 -5.47
CA SER A 152 -0.82 11.97 -5.97
C SER A 152 0.24 12.91 -5.40
N VAL A 153 -0.04 14.21 -5.32
CA VAL A 153 0.86 15.20 -4.71
C VAL A 153 1.05 14.90 -3.23
N SER A 154 -0.05 14.63 -2.52
CA SER A 154 -0.04 14.34 -1.08
C SER A 154 0.79 13.10 -0.74
N VAL A 155 0.62 12.02 -1.54
CA VAL A 155 1.41 10.79 -1.38
C VAL A 155 2.88 11.05 -1.63
N ILE A 156 3.22 11.72 -2.74
CA ILE A 156 4.62 11.98 -3.12
C ILE A 156 5.30 12.83 -2.05
N THR A 157 4.63 13.87 -1.55
CA THR A 157 5.18 14.71 -0.47
C THR A 157 5.43 13.89 0.80
N ALA A 158 4.44 13.12 1.26
CA ALA A 158 4.58 12.31 2.47
C ALA A 158 5.70 11.27 2.35
N VAL A 159 5.78 10.59 1.20
CA VAL A 159 6.79 9.56 0.94
C VAL A 159 8.20 10.16 0.78
N THR A 160 8.33 11.36 0.23
CA THR A 160 9.62 12.08 0.15
C THR A 160 10.07 12.54 1.54
N CYS A 161 9.16 12.97 2.40
CA CYS A 161 9.49 13.34 3.77
C CYS A 161 9.89 12.14 4.64
N PHE A 162 9.43 10.93 4.33
CA PHE A 162 9.69 9.76 5.15
C PHE A 162 11.18 9.43 5.35
N PRO A 163 12.04 9.32 4.30
CA PRO A 163 13.48 9.13 4.49
C PRO A 163 14.13 10.27 5.28
N PHE A 164 13.69 11.51 5.07
CA PHE A 164 14.20 12.66 5.80
C PHE A 164 13.87 12.55 7.30
N LEU A 165 12.62 12.19 7.64
CA LEU A 165 12.19 11.99 9.03
C LEU A 165 12.97 10.87 9.71
N VAL A 166 13.21 9.75 9.01
CA VAL A 166 13.99 8.62 9.54
C VAL A 166 15.44 9.02 9.80
N ASN A 167 16.04 9.82 8.93
CA ASN A 167 17.45 10.21 9.07
C ASN A 167 17.69 11.36 10.07
N THR A 168 16.64 12.14 10.40
CA THR A 168 16.75 13.28 11.33
C THR A 168 16.06 13.00 12.65
N LEU A 169 14.73 13.01 12.65
CA LEU A 169 13.92 12.96 13.88
C LEU A 169 14.03 11.59 14.58
N PHE A 170 13.99 10.49 13.83
CA PHE A 170 14.05 9.16 14.42
C PHE A 170 15.50 8.69 14.72
N ALA A 171 16.49 9.24 14.02
CA ALA A 171 17.91 8.96 14.33
C ALA A 171 18.30 9.44 15.73
N LEU A 172 17.57 10.41 16.31
CA LEU A 172 17.80 10.92 17.67
C LEU A 172 17.14 10.03 18.75
N TRP A 173 16.20 9.15 18.37
CA TRP A 173 15.37 8.37 19.30
C TRP A 173 15.54 6.87 19.13
N LEU A 174 16.12 6.42 18.01
CA LEU A 174 16.35 5.00 17.70
C LEU A 174 17.80 4.62 17.96
N ASP A 175 18.03 3.36 18.37
CA ASP A 175 19.39 2.81 18.48
C ASP A 175 20.10 2.96 17.11
N PRO A 176 21.34 3.49 17.09
CA PRO A 176 22.13 3.63 15.86
C PRO A 176 22.28 2.34 15.05
N LYS A 177 22.24 1.17 15.68
CA LYS A 177 22.32 -0.14 15.01
C LYS A 177 21.07 -0.53 14.26
N GLU A 178 19.89 -0.11 14.72
CA GLU A 178 18.60 -0.41 14.07
C GLU A 178 18.29 0.55 12.91
N THR A 179 18.93 1.72 12.92
CA THR A 179 18.64 2.80 11.96
C THR A 179 19.04 2.48 10.54
N LEU A 180 20.10 1.71 10.27
CA LEU A 180 20.58 1.49 8.90
C LEU A 180 19.57 0.75 8.02
N VAL A 181 18.97 -0.31 8.56
CA VAL A 181 17.99 -1.15 7.80
C VAL A 181 16.73 -0.35 7.49
N ILE A 182 16.22 0.42 8.45
CA ILE A 182 15.06 1.31 8.25
C ILE A 182 15.42 2.46 7.30
N LYS A 183 16.62 3.02 7.36
CA LYS A 183 17.11 4.07 6.44
C LYS A 183 17.11 3.58 4.99
N ILE A 184 17.70 2.41 4.75
CA ILE A 184 17.73 1.81 3.41
C ILE A 184 16.30 1.53 2.95
N PHE A 185 15.47 0.93 3.80
CA PHE A 185 14.08 0.65 3.49
C PHE A 185 13.28 1.91 3.13
N SER A 186 13.45 2.99 3.88
CA SER A 186 12.74 4.25 3.64
C SER A 186 13.03 4.82 2.25
N ILE A 187 14.28 4.71 1.79
CA ILE A 187 14.70 5.15 0.45
C ILE A 187 14.11 4.22 -0.62
N VAL A 188 14.28 2.91 -0.47
CA VAL A 188 13.79 1.92 -1.45
C VAL A 188 12.28 1.98 -1.58
N ALA A 189 11.56 2.03 -0.47
CA ALA A 189 10.12 2.16 -0.44
C ALA A 189 9.65 3.49 -1.07
N GLY A 190 10.34 4.58 -0.75
CA GLY A 190 10.12 5.89 -1.36
C GLY A 190 10.27 5.86 -2.87
N CYS A 191 11.38 5.34 -3.36
CA CYS A 191 11.62 5.19 -4.81
C CYS A 191 10.56 4.32 -5.48
N THR A 192 10.16 3.22 -4.86
CA THR A 192 9.10 2.33 -5.39
C THR A 192 7.79 3.09 -5.58
N ILE A 193 7.35 3.85 -4.57
CA ILE A 193 6.12 4.63 -4.67
C ILE A 193 6.24 5.77 -5.69
N TRP A 194 7.38 6.43 -5.77
CA TRP A 194 7.65 7.45 -6.79
C TRP A 194 7.50 6.88 -8.20
N LEU A 195 8.12 5.73 -8.48
CA LEU A 195 8.00 5.03 -9.78
C LEU A 195 6.53 4.70 -10.11
N CYS A 196 5.77 4.22 -9.12
CA CYS A 196 4.34 3.93 -9.29
C CYS A 196 3.48 5.19 -9.55
N HIS A 197 4.01 6.40 -9.28
CA HIS A 197 3.30 7.66 -9.49
C HIS A 197 3.73 8.46 -10.73
N ILE A 198 4.66 7.96 -11.54
CA ILE A 198 5.13 8.65 -12.76
C ILE A 198 3.96 9.02 -13.69
N SER A 199 3.01 8.12 -13.88
CA SER A 199 1.82 8.38 -14.70
C SER A 199 0.92 9.49 -14.15
N ASN A 200 0.84 9.63 -12.82
CA ASN A 200 0.11 10.72 -12.16
C ASN A 200 0.83 12.05 -12.32
N LEU A 201 2.16 12.06 -12.15
CA LEU A 201 2.98 13.25 -12.35
C LEU A 201 2.85 13.76 -13.78
N LYS A 202 2.89 12.86 -14.77
CA LYS A 202 2.65 13.22 -16.18
C LYS A 202 1.27 13.85 -16.38
N ARG A 203 0.21 13.27 -15.77
CA ARG A 203 -1.14 13.87 -15.84
C ARG A 203 -1.22 15.20 -15.11
N LEU A 204 -0.55 15.33 -13.97
CA LEU A 204 -0.49 16.59 -13.21
C LEU A 204 0.18 17.69 -14.04
N TYR A 205 1.33 17.40 -14.66
CA TYR A 205 2.06 18.31 -15.53
C TYR A 205 1.20 18.81 -16.71
N HIS A 206 0.37 17.94 -17.29
CA HIS A 206 -0.54 18.31 -18.39
C HIS A 206 -1.90 18.85 -17.88
N GLY A 207 -2.07 19.12 -16.61
CA GLY A 207 -3.34 19.59 -16.04
C GLY A 207 -4.50 18.59 -16.11
N LYS A 208 -4.21 17.30 -16.32
CA LYS A 208 -5.20 16.21 -16.50
C LYS A 208 -5.37 15.33 -15.25
N GLU A 209 -4.67 15.62 -14.17
CA GLU A 209 -4.85 14.87 -12.92
C GLU A 209 -6.15 15.30 -12.23
N GLU A 210 -6.93 14.34 -11.81
CA GLU A 210 -8.22 14.61 -11.18
C GLU A 210 -8.04 14.98 -9.71
N LYS A 211 -8.72 16.04 -9.27
CA LYS A 211 -8.79 16.43 -7.86
C LYS A 211 -9.55 15.38 -7.04
N PHE A 212 -9.21 15.29 -5.78
CA PHE A 212 -9.91 14.45 -4.82
C PHE A 212 -11.27 15.07 -4.50
N GLU A 213 -12.31 14.31 -4.75
CA GLU A 213 -13.70 14.64 -4.40
C GLU A 213 -14.34 13.40 -3.79
N ILE A 214 -15.13 13.58 -2.73
CA ILE A 214 -15.94 12.52 -2.16
C ILE A 214 -17.17 12.35 -3.06
N LYS A 215 -17.07 11.44 -4.03
CA LYS A 215 -18.21 11.14 -4.91
C LYS A 215 -19.18 10.20 -4.21
N LYS A 216 -20.46 10.50 -4.34
CA LYS A 216 -21.53 9.53 -4.05
C LYS A 216 -21.38 8.36 -5.02
N PRO A 217 -21.77 7.13 -4.62
CA PRO A 217 -21.74 5.98 -5.53
C PRO A 217 -22.47 6.32 -6.82
N LEU A 218 -21.92 5.87 -7.96
CA LEU A 218 -22.64 5.93 -9.23
C LEU A 218 -24.01 5.30 -8.99
N LYS A 219 -25.09 6.07 -9.22
CA LYS A 219 -26.44 5.50 -9.16
C LYS A 219 -26.49 4.37 -10.18
N GLU A 220 -27.11 3.26 -9.83
CA GLU A 220 -27.27 2.05 -10.65
C GLU A 220 -27.67 2.32 -12.13
N LYS A 221 -28.27 3.47 -12.41
CA LYS A 221 -28.72 3.88 -13.76
C LYS A 221 -27.63 4.46 -14.67
N SER A 222 -26.44 4.79 -14.18
CA SER A 222 -25.36 5.39 -14.98
C SER A 222 -24.14 4.49 -15.17
N CYS A 223 -24.13 3.30 -14.57
CA CYS A 223 -23.19 2.25 -14.87
C CYS A 223 -23.85 1.35 -15.92
N PRO A 224 -23.24 1.13 -17.09
CA PRO A 224 -23.71 0.10 -18.02
C PRO A 224 -23.32 -1.27 -17.45
N LEU A 225 -23.98 -1.65 -16.37
CA LEU A 225 -23.88 -3.02 -15.86
C LEU A 225 -24.68 -3.89 -16.81
N PRO A 226 -24.11 -5.00 -17.32
CA PRO A 226 -24.94 -6.03 -17.91
C PRO A 226 -25.98 -6.46 -16.87
N PRO A 227 -27.24 -6.75 -17.28
CA PRO A 227 -28.25 -7.23 -16.36
C PRO A 227 -27.70 -8.43 -15.60
N ARG A 228 -27.87 -8.46 -14.27
CA ARG A 228 -27.54 -9.65 -13.47
C ARG A 228 -28.33 -10.79 -14.09
N GLU A 229 -27.63 -11.79 -14.63
CA GLU A 229 -28.27 -13.07 -14.90
C GLU A 229 -28.70 -13.61 -13.55
N GLU A 230 -30.00 -13.56 -13.27
CA GLU A 230 -30.63 -14.25 -12.15
C GLU A 230 -30.38 -15.76 -12.37
N LYS A 231 -29.50 -16.32 -11.51
CA LYS A 231 -29.31 -17.75 -11.39
C LYS A 231 -30.10 -18.26 -10.20
#